data_e5a9c7838eafbe9819da428d7c094812
#
_entry.id   e5a9c7838eafbe9819da428d7c094812
#
_cell.length_a   1.000
_cell.length_b   1.000
_cell.length_c   1.000
_cell.angle_alpha   90.00
_cell.angle_beta   90.00
_cell.angle_gamma   90.00
#
_symmetry.space_group_name_H-M   'P 1'
#
loop_
_entity.id
_entity.type
_entity.pdbx_description
1 polymer ?
#
loop_
_entity_poly.entity_id
_entity_poly.type
_entity_poly.pdbx_seq_one_letter_code
_entity_poly.pdbx_strand_id
1 'polypeptide(L)'
;MPSHCFLIGSLPLEVIDSPRVWRDKLPANYRPFAVDTTAGPDRAVLTVADRTPWQIPEGEAPLSEVFNDLGVTHLYRHPGGWLVSISPRPGDSPRLMLIDPSFARAELRVAGSDPMGAFVLDSMLRIFFSQYAATRGALLLHASAVELDGNAYLFMGRSGTGKSTHTRLWVNTFPGASIINDDVPLVQSDARGIPTVFGTPWSGKGCVWRRVSAPLRGIARLRQHPADEFIAAEGIDAFIAVLPGISVMTADADLYSRACTTILAFLNCAAVTVGTLLCTPRHSAAILSRSSLAPSDSQ
;
A
#
# COMPACT_ATOMS: atom_id res chain seq x y z
N MET A 1 -3.42 28.20 3.79
CA MET A 1 -3.66 27.08 4.70
C MET A 1 -2.35 26.35 4.85
N PRO A 2 -1.99 25.84 6.03
CA PRO A 2 -0.78 25.03 6.17
C PRO A 2 -0.89 23.79 5.29
N SER A 3 0.17 23.46 4.58
CA SER A 3 0.25 22.24 3.78
C SER A 3 1.49 21.44 4.18
N HIS A 4 1.37 20.13 4.07
CA HIS A 4 2.46 19.19 4.27
C HIS A 4 2.71 18.46 2.95
N CYS A 5 3.95 18.47 2.50
CA CYS A 5 4.37 17.84 1.26
C CYS A 5 5.18 16.58 1.54
N PHE A 6 4.91 15.53 0.77
CA PHE A 6 5.58 14.24 0.89
C PHE A 6 5.99 13.71 -0.48
N LEU A 7 7.04 12.91 -0.49
CA LEU A 7 7.45 12.13 -1.65
C LEU A 7 7.50 10.65 -1.26
N ILE A 8 6.59 9.85 -1.82
CA ILE A 8 6.45 8.41 -1.56
C ILE A 8 6.77 7.67 -2.86
N GLY A 9 7.88 6.94 -2.88
CA GLY A 9 8.48 6.54 -4.15
C GLY A 9 8.89 7.77 -4.97
N SER A 10 8.43 7.87 -6.21
CA SER A 10 8.55 9.07 -7.05
C SER A 10 7.28 9.94 -7.07
N LEU A 11 6.26 9.58 -6.27
CA LEU A 11 4.94 10.19 -6.34
C LEU A 11 4.76 11.29 -5.27
N PRO A 12 4.47 12.54 -5.68
CA PRO A 12 4.26 13.63 -4.75
C PRO A 12 2.85 13.60 -4.16
N LEU A 13 2.75 13.87 -2.86
CA LEU A 13 1.51 14.01 -2.11
C LEU A 13 1.52 15.32 -1.33
N GLU A 14 0.46 16.10 -1.45
CA GLU A 14 0.22 17.29 -0.65
C GLU A 14 -1.01 17.10 0.22
N VAL A 15 -0.89 17.41 1.51
CA VAL A 15 -2.00 17.41 2.47
C VAL A 15 -2.22 18.84 2.94
N ILE A 16 -3.40 19.39 2.63
CA ILE A 16 -3.83 20.73 3.07
C ILE A 16 -4.74 20.51 4.28
N ASP A 17 -4.20 20.76 5.48
CA ASP A 17 -4.90 20.50 6.75
C ASP A 17 -5.57 21.78 7.28
N SER A 18 -6.84 21.98 6.94
CA SER A 18 -7.60 23.16 7.32
C SER A 18 -8.06 23.18 8.78
N PRO A 19 -8.44 22.08 9.45
CA PRO A 19 -8.69 22.09 10.89
C PRO A 19 -7.46 21.69 11.71
N ARG A 20 -6.31 21.53 11.09
CA ARG A 20 -5.07 21.07 11.74
C ARG A 20 -5.27 19.80 12.57
N VAL A 21 -5.82 18.77 11.93
CA VAL A 21 -6.05 17.46 12.56
C VAL A 21 -4.76 16.90 13.15
N TRP A 22 -3.63 17.15 12.51
CA TRP A 22 -2.30 16.81 13.04
C TRP A 22 -1.73 17.82 14.05
N ARG A 23 -2.49 18.90 14.40
CA ARG A 23 -2.14 19.88 15.43
C ARG A 23 -0.70 20.41 15.31
N ASP A 24 -0.29 20.76 14.10
CA ASP A 24 1.06 21.24 13.75
C ASP A 24 2.19 20.23 14.04
N LYS A 25 1.87 18.98 14.38
CA LYS A 25 2.85 17.91 14.60
C LYS A 25 2.68 16.83 13.56
N LEU A 26 3.62 16.81 12.61
CA LEU A 26 3.68 15.74 11.64
C LEU A 26 3.85 14.38 12.34
N PRO A 27 2.96 13.38 12.12
CA PRO A 27 3.11 12.05 12.69
C PRO A 27 4.47 11.43 12.32
N ALA A 28 4.99 10.59 13.22
CA ALA A 28 6.33 10.01 13.09
C ALA A 28 6.52 9.22 11.79
N ASN A 29 5.46 8.54 11.35
CA ASN A 29 5.45 7.73 10.12
C ASN A 29 5.60 8.56 8.85
N TYR A 30 5.19 9.84 8.82
CA TYR A 30 5.32 10.70 7.65
C TYR A 30 6.63 11.48 7.59
N ARG A 31 7.32 11.66 8.72
CA ARG A 31 8.55 12.46 8.79
C ARG A 31 9.64 12.03 7.80
N PRO A 32 9.92 10.73 7.59
CA PRO A 32 10.93 10.32 6.61
C PRO A 32 10.61 10.68 5.16
N PHE A 33 9.33 10.93 4.86
CA PHE A 33 8.81 11.19 3.51
C PHE A 33 8.58 12.68 3.26
N ALA A 34 8.67 13.51 4.30
CA ALA A 34 8.44 14.96 4.20
C ALA A 34 9.46 15.63 3.27
N VAL A 35 8.98 16.57 2.46
CA VAL A 35 9.76 17.44 1.57
C VAL A 35 9.26 18.87 1.70
N ASP A 36 10.11 19.84 1.39
CA ASP A 36 9.76 21.28 1.54
C ASP A 36 8.65 21.69 0.57
N THR A 37 8.63 21.11 -0.62
CA THR A 37 7.60 21.38 -1.64
C THR A 37 7.47 20.20 -2.59
N THR A 38 6.27 20.03 -3.15
CA THR A 38 6.01 19.14 -4.29
C THR A 38 5.98 19.99 -5.56
N ALA A 39 7.04 19.94 -6.35
CA ALA A 39 7.11 20.70 -7.60
C ALA A 39 6.15 20.12 -8.66
N GLY A 40 5.49 21.03 -9.42
CA GLY A 40 4.67 20.69 -10.58
C GLY A 40 3.19 20.41 -10.27
N PRO A 41 2.35 20.36 -11.33
CA PRO A 41 0.91 20.15 -11.22
C PRO A 41 0.53 18.68 -10.96
N ASP A 42 1.42 17.74 -11.26
CA ASP A 42 1.15 16.30 -11.20
C ASP A 42 1.45 15.75 -9.81
N ARG A 43 0.50 15.96 -8.89
CA ARG A 43 0.56 15.49 -7.51
C ARG A 43 -0.81 15.08 -6.99
N ALA A 44 -0.83 14.17 -6.03
CA ALA A 44 -2.01 13.91 -5.21
C ALA A 44 -2.24 15.06 -4.23
N VAL A 45 -3.46 15.54 -4.12
CA VAL A 45 -3.83 16.60 -3.16
C VAL A 45 -5.01 16.14 -2.32
N LEU A 46 -4.80 15.97 -1.02
CA LEU A 46 -5.88 15.78 -0.06
C LEU A 46 -6.12 17.07 0.72
N THR A 47 -7.33 17.59 0.67
CA THR A 47 -7.78 18.69 1.52
C THR A 47 -8.56 18.17 2.71
N VAL A 48 -8.17 18.56 3.91
CA VAL A 48 -8.93 18.29 5.14
C VAL A 48 -9.73 19.54 5.46
N ALA A 49 -11.06 19.43 5.55
CA ALA A 49 -11.95 20.55 5.74
C ALA A 49 -12.86 20.35 6.97
N ASP A 50 -12.92 21.36 7.84
CA ASP A 50 -13.90 21.44 8.93
C ASP A 50 -15.20 22.06 8.38
N ARG A 51 -15.99 21.22 7.75
CA ARG A 51 -17.26 21.58 7.09
C ARG A 51 -18.31 20.52 7.41
N THR A 52 -19.57 20.81 7.05
CA THR A 52 -20.65 19.82 7.07
C THR A 52 -20.19 18.53 6.38
N PRO A 53 -20.29 17.37 7.07
CA PRO A 53 -19.91 16.09 6.48
C PRO A 53 -20.60 15.86 5.13
N TRP A 54 -19.93 15.14 4.23
CA TRP A 54 -20.55 14.61 3.04
C TRP A 54 -21.77 13.77 3.41
N GLN A 55 -22.77 13.73 2.56
CA GLN A 55 -23.95 12.88 2.75
C GLN A 55 -23.78 11.61 1.91
N ILE A 56 -24.07 10.46 2.51
CA ILE A 56 -24.24 9.23 1.75
C ILE A 56 -25.55 9.39 0.96
N PRO A 57 -25.57 9.13 -0.36
CA PRO A 57 -26.79 9.24 -1.16
C PRO A 57 -27.92 8.41 -0.55
N GLU A 58 -29.09 9.02 -0.42
CA GLU A 58 -30.23 8.38 0.23
C GLU A 58 -30.75 7.19 -0.59
N GLY A 59 -30.88 6.02 0.06
CA GLY A 59 -31.35 4.80 -0.59
C GLY A 59 -30.31 4.06 -1.44
N GLU A 60 -29.08 4.57 -1.57
CA GLU A 60 -28.02 3.85 -2.28
C GLU A 60 -27.32 2.82 -1.39
N ALA A 61 -27.21 1.59 -1.89
CA ALA A 61 -26.34 0.57 -1.31
C ALA A 61 -24.87 0.84 -1.66
N PRO A 62 -23.92 0.51 -0.78
CA PRO A 62 -22.51 0.64 -1.09
C PRO A 62 -22.12 -0.31 -2.24
N LEU A 63 -21.25 0.16 -3.14
CA LEU A 63 -20.67 -0.64 -4.21
C LEU A 63 -19.68 -1.68 -3.68
N SER A 64 -19.08 -1.41 -2.54
CA SER A 64 -18.25 -2.36 -1.81
C SER A 64 -18.26 -2.07 -0.32
N GLU A 65 -18.11 -3.14 0.46
CA GLU A 65 -17.89 -3.09 1.90
C GLU A 65 -16.63 -3.89 2.23
N VAL A 66 -15.74 -3.30 3.00
CA VAL A 66 -14.50 -3.95 3.44
C VAL A 66 -14.38 -3.79 4.95
N PHE A 67 -14.19 -4.92 5.63
CA PHE A 67 -13.90 -4.97 7.05
C PHE A 67 -12.44 -5.38 7.26
N ASN A 68 -11.65 -4.50 7.84
CA ASN A 68 -10.23 -4.72 8.09
C ASN A 68 -9.73 -3.88 9.29
N ASP A 69 -8.41 -3.70 9.39
CA ASP A 69 -7.74 -2.89 10.43
C ASP A 69 -8.11 -1.40 10.42
N LEU A 70 -8.72 -0.90 9.35
CA LEU A 70 -9.24 0.48 9.26
C LEU A 70 -10.67 0.61 9.80
N GLY A 71 -11.31 -0.49 10.19
CA GLY A 71 -12.72 -0.58 10.54
C GLY A 71 -13.58 -0.98 9.35
N VAL A 72 -14.83 -0.50 9.29
CA VAL A 72 -15.74 -0.73 8.17
C VAL A 72 -15.58 0.39 7.16
N THR A 73 -15.22 0.03 5.94
CA THR A 73 -15.06 0.97 4.82
C THR A 73 -16.09 0.66 3.75
N HIS A 74 -16.84 1.69 3.32
CA HIS A 74 -17.75 1.56 2.19
C HIS A 74 -17.37 2.51 1.06
N LEU A 75 -17.73 2.12 -0.15
CA LEU A 75 -17.55 2.90 -1.36
C LEU A 75 -18.89 3.17 -2.01
N TYR A 76 -19.16 4.42 -2.39
CA TYR A 76 -20.36 4.85 -3.08
C TYR A 76 -20.03 5.65 -4.33
N ARG A 77 -20.96 5.66 -5.30
CA ARG A 77 -20.92 6.67 -6.37
C ARG A 77 -21.40 8.02 -5.83
N HIS A 78 -20.83 9.07 -6.40
CA HIS A 78 -21.22 10.44 -6.12
C HIS A 78 -21.06 11.26 -7.41
N PRO A 79 -21.88 12.28 -7.70
CA PRO A 79 -21.74 13.10 -8.90
C PRO A 79 -20.35 13.74 -9.07
N GLY A 80 -19.63 14.01 -7.96
CA GLY A 80 -18.27 14.53 -7.96
C GLY A 80 -17.16 13.48 -8.01
N GLY A 81 -17.48 12.17 -8.10
CA GLY A 81 -16.50 11.10 -8.16
C GLY A 81 -16.83 9.90 -7.26
N TRP A 82 -15.95 9.58 -6.31
CA TRP A 82 -16.06 8.42 -5.43
C TRP A 82 -16.16 8.86 -3.98
N LEU A 83 -17.23 8.46 -3.29
CA LEU A 83 -17.41 8.75 -1.89
C LEU A 83 -16.98 7.54 -1.06
N VAL A 84 -15.95 7.72 -0.26
CA VAL A 84 -15.42 6.71 0.68
C VAL A 84 -15.87 7.05 2.08
N SER A 85 -16.44 6.07 2.79
CA SER A 85 -16.74 6.20 4.22
C SER A 85 -15.88 5.27 5.05
N ILE A 86 -15.44 5.73 6.22
CA ILE A 86 -14.79 4.89 7.24
C ILE A 86 -15.55 5.04 8.56
N SER A 87 -15.91 3.89 9.16
CA SER A 87 -16.35 3.76 10.54
C SER A 87 -15.30 2.99 11.31
N PRO A 88 -14.41 3.67 12.10
CA PRO A 88 -13.29 3.01 12.77
C PRO A 88 -13.70 1.88 13.71
N ARG A 89 -14.90 1.98 14.30
CA ARG A 89 -15.49 0.95 15.17
C ARG A 89 -16.92 0.68 14.74
N PRO A 90 -17.44 -0.52 14.99
CA PRO A 90 -18.86 -0.80 14.80
C PRO A 90 -19.74 0.19 15.56
N GLY A 91 -20.69 0.82 14.87
CA GLY A 91 -21.60 1.82 15.45
C GLY A 91 -21.07 3.26 15.46
N ASP A 92 -19.80 3.50 15.11
CA ASP A 92 -19.32 4.87 14.93
C ASP A 92 -19.99 5.53 13.71
N SER A 93 -20.28 6.83 13.84
CA SER A 93 -20.70 7.61 12.68
C SER A 93 -19.62 7.59 11.59
N PRO A 94 -19.95 7.41 10.32
CA PRO A 94 -18.97 7.36 9.25
C PRO A 94 -18.30 8.72 9.01
N ARG A 95 -17.01 8.71 8.75
CA ARG A 95 -16.26 9.86 8.24
C ARG A 95 -16.10 9.68 6.74
N LEU A 96 -16.26 10.76 6.00
CA LEU A 96 -16.47 10.70 4.57
C LEU A 96 -15.43 11.54 3.83
N MET A 97 -14.87 10.94 2.77
CA MET A 97 -13.96 11.56 1.83
C MET A 97 -14.50 11.43 0.42
N LEU A 98 -14.54 12.54 -0.31
CA LEU A 98 -14.84 12.53 -1.73
C LEU A 98 -13.52 12.56 -2.53
N ILE A 99 -13.35 11.60 -3.44
CA ILE A 99 -12.22 11.53 -4.37
C ILE A 99 -12.74 11.92 -5.76
N ASP A 100 -12.05 12.80 -6.44
CA ASP A 100 -12.42 13.25 -7.78
C ASP A 100 -12.24 12.12 -8.83
N PRO A 101 -12.87 12.22 -10.02
CA PRO A 101 -12.79 11.18 -11.04
C PRO A 101 -11.37 10.96 -11.61
N SER A 102 -10.46 11.90 -11.44
CA SER A 102 -9.06 11.77 -11.88
C SER A 102 -8.18 11.06 -10.85
N PHE A 103 -8.69 10.81 -9.65
CA PHE A 103 -7.96 10.31 -8.48
C PHE A 103 -6.77 11.19 -8.04
N ALA A 104 -6.70 12.44 -8.51
CA ALA A 104 -5.62 13.36 -8.16
C ALA A 104 -5.98 14.29 -7.00
N ARG A 105 -7.26 14.44 -6.69
CA ARG A 105 -7.75 15.31 -5.62
C ARG A 105 -8.77 14.60 -4.76
N ALA A 106 -8.72 14.87 -3.45
CA ALA A 106 -9.73 14.41 -2.51
C ALA A 106 -10.03 15.47 -1.45
N GLU A 107 -11.24 15.43 -0.90
CA GLU A 107 -11.64 16.27 0.25
C GLU A 107 -12.21 15.37 1.35
N LEU A 108 -11.50 15.33 2.47
CA LEU A 108 -11.95 14.71 3.71
C LEU A 108 -12.64 15.78 4.56
N ARG A 109 -13.88 15.52 4.98
CA ARG A 109 -14.61 16.39 5.91
C ARG A 109 -14.65 15.75 7.29
N VAL A 110 -13.89 16.31 8.21
CA VAL A 110 -13.78 15.86 9.59
C VAL A 110 -13.57 17.05 10.51
N ALA A 111 -14.27 17.05 11.65
CA ALA A 111 -14.09 18.11 12.65
C ALA A 111 -12.68 18.03 13.26
N GLY A 112 -12.05 19.19 13.48
CA GLY A 112 -10.74 19.27 14.13
C GLY A 112 -10.74 18.73 15.57
N SER A 113 -11.93 18.65 16.22
CA SER A 113 -12.14 18.06 17.54
C SER A 113 -12.41 16.55 17.50
N ASP A 114 -12.50 15.91 16.32
CA ASP A 114 -12.77 14.47 16.23
C ASP A 114 -11.65 13.67 16.91
N PRO A 115 -11.95 12.88 17.96
CA PRO A 115 -10.92 12.12 18.68
C PRO A 115 -10.24 11.06 17.82
N MET A 116 -10.89 10.62 16.73
CA MET A 116 -10.35 9.67 15.76
C MET A 116 -9.77 10.37 14.52
N GLY A 117 -9.75 11.71 14.47
CA GLY A 117 -9.41 12.48 13.28
C GLY A 117 -8.05 12.12 12.68
N ALA A 118 -7.02 11.93 13.52
CA ALA A 118 -5.68 11.55 13.05
C ALA A 118 -5.66 10.14 12.42
N PHE A 119 -6.35 9.18 13.03
CA PHE A 119 -6.49 7.82 12.50
C PHE A 119 -7.27 7.81 11.18
N VAL A 120 -8.37 8.56 11.14
CA VAL A 120 -9.20 8.69 9.92
C VAL A 120 -8.40 9.33 8.79
N LEU A 121 -7.64 10.39 9.07
CA LEU A 121 -6.80 11.05 8.08
C LEU A 121 -5.73 10.10 7.53
N ASP A 122 -5.02 9.37 8.40
CA ASP A 122 -4.01 8.39 7.97
C ASP A 122 -4.61 7.27 7.09
N SER A 123 -5.76 6.74 7.50
CA SER A 123 -6.49 5.71 6.77
C SER A 123 -7.00 6.20 5.41
N MET A 124 -7.58 7.41 5.36
CA MET A 124 -8.09 8.02 4.13
C MET A 124 -6.95 8.40 3.17
N LEU A 125 -5.79 8.85 3.71
CA LEU A 125 -4.59 9.09 2.90
C LEU A 125 -4.11 7.80 2.24
N ARG A 126 -4.07 6.67 2.96
CA ARG A 126 -3.71 5.37 2.39
C ARG A 126 -4.64 4.97 1.25
N ILE A 127 -5.96 5.08 1.46
CA ILE A 127 -6.96 4.75 0.45
C ILE A 127 -6.84 5.67 -0.77
N PHE A 128 -6.78 6.98 -0.57
CA PHE A 128 -6.67 7.96 -1.64
C PHE A 128 -5.37 7.79 -2.44
N PHE A 129 -4.23 7.74 -1.75
CA PHE A 129 -2.93 7.64 -2.40
C PHE A 129 -2.77 6.33 -3.18
N SER A 130 -3.38 5.23 -2.74
CA SER A 130 -3.34 3.98 -3.50
C SER A 130 -4.04 4.08 -4.85
N GLN A 131 -5.15 4.82 -4.94
CA GLN A 131 -5.84 5.06 -6.21
C GLN A 131 -5.01 5.98 -7.12
N TYR A 132 -4.50 7.08 -6.56
CA TYR A 132 -3.61 7.97 -7.30
C TYR A 132 -2.37 7.23 -7.85
N ALA A 133 -1.71 6.42 -7.03
CA ALA A 133 -0.56 5.62 -7.43
C ALA A 133 -0.89 4.68 -8.60
N ALA A 134 -2.05 4.01 -8.56
CA ALA A 134 -2.49 3.13 -9.63
C ALA A 134 -2.67 3.87 -10.97
N THR A 135 -3.11 5.13 -10.95
CA THR A 135 -3.18 5.96 -12.18
C THR A 135 -1.80 6.31 -12.76
N ARG A 136 -0.72 6.12 -11.99
CA ARG A 136 0.69 6.42 -12.35
C ARG A 136 1.53 5.17 -12.55
N GLY A 137 0.91 3.99 -12.73
CA GLY A 137 1.63 2.73 -12.90
C GLY A 137 2.43 2.29 -11.67
N ALA A 138 1.94 2.66 -10.49
CA ALA A 138 2.50 2.25 -9.21
C ALA A 138 1.42 1.61 -8.34
N LEU A 139 1.76 0.60 -7.53
CA LEU A 139 0.79 -0.15 -6.74
C LEU A 139 1.22 -0.24 -5.28
N LEU A 140 0.31 0.09 -4.37
CA LEU A 140 0.43 -0.30 -2.97
C LEU A 140 -0.01 -1.75 -2.83
N LEU A 141 0.87 -2.57 -2.24
CA LEU A 141 0.63 -4.01 -2.06
C LEU A 141 0.52 -4.36 -0.58
N HIS A 142 -0.47 -5.13 -0.20
CA HIS A 142 -0.54 -5.71 1.13
C HIS A 142 0.50 -6.83 1.28
N ALA A 143 1.72 -6.43 1.63
CA ALA A 143 2.90 -7.27 1.70
C ALA A 143 3.86 -6.79 2.79
N SER A 144 4.72 -7.69 3.28
CA SER A 144 5.93 -7.29 3.98
C SER A 144 7.11 -7.34 3.01
N ALA A 145 7.99 -6.34 3.07
CA ALA A 145 9.13 -6.18 2.17
C ALA A 145 10.46 -6.17 2.94
N VAL A 146 11.42 -6.93 2.46
CA VAL A 146 12.79 -6.98 2.98
C VAL A 146 13.77 -6.68 1.86
N GLU A 147 14.84 -5.98 2.20
CA GLU A 147 16.00 -5.77 1.33
C GLU A 147 17.13 -6.68 1.78
N LEU A 148 17.81 -7.30 0.82
CA LEU A 148 19.02 -8.08 1.02
C LEU A 148 19.90 -7.96 -0.24
N ASP A 149 21.18 -7.65 -0.06
CA ASP A 149 22.16 -7.53 -1.14
C ASP A 149 21.72 -6.57 -2.26
N GLY A 150 21.09 -5.44 -1.88
CA GLY A 150 20.60 -4.43 -2.81
C GLY A 150 19.34 -4.81 -3.59
N ASN A 151 18.67 -5.90 -3.21
CA ASN A 151 17.45 -6.40 -3.86
C ASN A 151 16.29 -6.49 -2.87
N ALA A 152 15.07 -6.25 -3.35
CA ALA A 152 13.86 -6.33 -2.55
C ALA A 152 13.10 -7.66 -2.79
N TYR A 153 12.55 -8.20 -1.72
CA TYR A 153 11.73 -9.40 -1.71
C TYR A 153 10.42 -9.11 -0.98
N LEU A 154 9.29 -9.49 -1.59
CA LEU A 154 7.95 -9.28 -1.07
C LEU A 154 7.34 -10.58 -0.56
N PHE A 155 6.77 -10.54 0.63
CA PHE A 155 6.00 -11.63 1.21
C PHE A 155 4.54 -11.21 1.33
N MET A 156 3.67 -11.87 0.54
CA MET A 156 2.25 -11.61 0.44
C MET A 156 1.43 -12.73 1.09
N GLY A 157 0.16 -12.49 1.36
CA GLY A 157 -0.74 -13.49 1.93
C GLY A 157 -1.82 -12.84 2.79
N ARG A 158 -2.81 -13.63 3.22
CA ARG A 158 -3.89 -13.13 4.09
C ARG A 158 -3.34 -12.61 5.42
N SER A 159 -4.11 -11.78 6.11
CA SER A 159 -3.77 -11.37 7.48
C SER A 159 -3.55 -12.61 8.35
N GLY A 160 -2.53 -12.58 9.19
CA GLY A 160 -2.19 -13.71 10.07
C GLY A 160 -1.38 -14.86 9.42
N THR A 161 -1.07 -14.81 8.13
CA THR A 161 -0.24 -15.88 7.49
C THR A 161 1.23 -15.86 7.89
N GLY A 162 1.69 -14.83 8.60
CA GLY A 162 3.06 -14.74 9.08
C GLY A 162 4.00 -13.87 8.22
N LYS A 163 3.48 -12.98 7.37
CA LYS A 163 4.29 -12.07 6.53
C LYS A 163 5.37 -11.34 7.33
N SER A 164 5.00 -10.56 8.33
CA SER A 164 5.94 -9.81 9.18
C SER A 164 6.84 -10.71 10.02
N THR A 165 6.38 -11.91 10.37
CA THR A 165 7.22 -12.91 11.03
C THR A 165 8.30 -13.42 10.07
N HIS A 166 7.93 -13.69 8.81
CA HIS A 166 8.86 -14.19 7.80
C HIS A 166 9.94 -13.15 7.45
N THR A 167 9.59 -11.87 7.30
CA THR A 167 10.57 -10.80 7.09
C THR A 167 11.53 -10.65 8.27
N ARG A 168 11.05 -10.80 9.52
CA ARG A 168 11.91 -10.82 10.71
C ARG A 168 12.84 -12.03 10.73
N LEU A 169 12.38 -13.20 10.28
CA LEU A 169 13.25 -14.38 10.14
C LEU A 169 14.37 -14.10 9.13
N TRP A 170 14.07 -13.43 8.01
CA TRP A 170 15.11 -13.03 7.05
C TRP A 170 16.15 -12.11 7.69
N VAL A 171 15.72 -11.07 8.41
CA VAL A 171 16.63 -10.15 9.11
C VAL A 171 17.49 -10.87 10.15
N ASN A 172 16.93 -11.85 10.83
CA ASN A 172 17.68 -12.65 11.84
C ASN A 172 18.57 -13.72 11.23
N THR A 173 18.29 -14.16 10.00
CA THR A 173 19.02 -15.26 9.34
C THR A 173 20.13 -14.75 8.44
N PHE A 174 19.89 -13.65 7.72
CA PHE A 174 20.82 -13.16 6.70
C PHE A 174 21.47 -11.84 7.14
N PRO A 175 22.79 -11.82 7.38
CA PRO A 175 23.49 -10.57 7.64
C PRO A 175 23.28 -9.56 6.52
N GLY A 176 23.01 -8.30 6.88
CA GLY A 176 22.71 -7.24 5.93
C GLY A 176 21.25 -7.09 5.55
N ALA A 177 20.40 -8.09 5.82
CA ALA A 177 18.96 -7.98 5.55
C ALA A 177 18.32 -6.87 6.39
N SER A 178 17.44 -6.09 5.76
CA SER A 178 16.72 -5.01 6.44
C SER A 178 15.28 -4.89 5.93
N ILE A 179 14.34 -4.56 6.83
CA ILE A 179 12.93 -4.38 6.45
C ILE A 179 12.76 -3.05 5.73
N ILE A 180 12.18 -3.07 4.53
CA ILE A 180 11.76 -1.87 3.79
C ILE A 180 10.43 -1.37 4.36
N ASN A 181 9.44 -2.26 4.44
CA ASN A 181 8.10 -1.99 4.97
C ASN A 181 7.45 -3.31 5.40
N ASP A 182 6.62 -3.31 6.44
CA ASP A 182 6.06 -4.55 6.98
C ASP A 182 4.54 -4.74 6.73
N ASP A 183 3.91 -3.85 5.93
CA ASP A 183 2.47 -3.96 5.63
C ASP A 183 2.06 -3.48 4.24
N VAL A 184 2.45 -2.26 3.84
CA VAL A 184 1.97 -1.62 2.60
C VAL A 184 3.11 -0.94 1.83
N PRO A 185 4.10 -1.69 1.29
CA PRO A 185 5.10 -1.13 0.39
C PRO A 185 4.46 -0.63 -0.91
N LEU A 186 5.13 0.33 -1.56
CA LEU A 186 4.82 0.77 -2.92
C LEU A 186 5.75 0.03 -3.90
N VAL A 187 5.20 -0.46 -5.00
CA VAL A 187 5.98 -0.96 -6.15
C VAL A 187 5.74 -0.06 -7.35
N GLN A 188 6.80 0.41 -7.95
CA GLN A 188 6.79 1.27 -9.13
C GLN A 188 7.98 0.94 -10.02
N SER A 189 7.80 0.91 -11.34
CA SER A 189 8.94 0.78 -12.26
C SER A 189 9.78 2.06 -12.27
N ASP A 190 11.09 1.89 -12.27
CA ASP A 190 12.04 3.00 -12.49
C ASP A 190 12.04 3.45 -13.97
N ALA A 191 12.85 4.45 -14.31
CA ALA A 191 12.96 4.98 -15.69
C ALA A 191 13.47 3.93 -16.70
N ARG A 192 14.03 2.82 -16.25
CA ARG A 192 14.49 1.70 -17.10
C ARG A 192 13.47 0.58 -17.18
N GLY A 193 12.28 0.75 -16.56
CA GLY A 193 11.23 -0.26 -16.49
C GLY A 193 11.47 -1.34 -15.44
N ILE A 194 12.45 -1.17 -14.54
CA ILE A 194 12.74 -2.14 -13.47
C ILE A 194 11.79 -1.89 -12.30
N PRO A 195 10.97 -2.89 -11.92
CA PRO A 195 10.12 -2.78 -10.75
C PRO A 195 10.96 -2.55 -9.50
N THR A 196 10.63 -1.53 -8.75
CA THR A 196 11.37 -1.11 -7.54
C THR A 196 10.39 -1.00 -6.38
N VAL A 197 10.77 -1.55 -5.23
CA VAL A 197 9.99 -1.52 -3.99
C VAL A 197 10.43 -0.33 -3.15
N PHE A 198 9.47 0.44 -2.68
CA PHE A 198 9.68 1.61 -1.82
C PHE A 198 8.99 1.43 -0.47
N GLY A 199 9.63 1.92 0.59
CA GLY A 199 8.96 2.11 1.86
C GLY A 199 7.89 3.20 1.79
N THR A 200 6.90 3.09 2.66
CA THR A 200 5.78 4.04 2.74
C THR A 200 5.52 4.47 4.19
N PRO A 201 4.73 5.52 4.43
CA PRO A 201 4.29 5.89 5.78
C PRO A 201 3.39 4.84 6.43
N TRP A 202 2.75 3.99 5.64
CA TRP A 202 1.81 2.97 6.12
C TRP A 202 2.52 1.66 6.39
N SER A 203 2.61 1.32 7.66
CA SER A 203 3.34 0.16 8.17
C SER A 203 2.45 -0.58 9.16
N GLY A 204 2.66 -1.87 9.28
CA GLY A 204 1.99 -2.68 10.26
C GLY A 204 2.48 -2.45 11.70
N LYS A 205 2.27 -3.42 12.56
CA LYS A 205 2.66 -3.37 13.98
C LYS A 205 4.16 -3.19 14.21
N GLY A 206 5.00 -3.42 13.19
CA GLY A 206 6.44 -3.24 13.26
C GLY A 206 6.89 -1.78 13.28
N CYS A 207 6.01 -0.85 12.91
CA CYS A 207 6.30 0.59 12.85
C CYS A 207 7.56 0.92 12.04
N VAL A 208 7.75 0.25 10.91
CA VAL A 208 8.92 0.46 10.03
C VAL A 208 8.56 1.51 8.97
N TRP A 209 9.07 2.72 9.15
CA TRP A 209 8.84 3.86 8.26
C TRP A 209 10.16 4.36 7.71
N ARG A 210 10.55 3.83 6.58
CA ARG A 210 11.86 4.15 5.99
C ARG A 210 11.68 4.62 4.55
N ARG A 211 12.27 5.75 4.20
CA ARG A 211 12.36 6.22 2.82
C ARG A 211 13.56 5.56 2.13
N VAL A 212 13.41 4.28 1.85
CA VAL A 212 14.40 3.43 1.18
C VAL A 212 13.75 2.70 0.03
N SER A 213 14.55 2.23 -0.92
CA SER A 213 14.06 1.46 -2.05
C SER A 213 15.11 0.45 -2.53
N ALA A 214 14.64 -0.62 -3.16
CA ALA A 214 15.49 -1.60 -3.84
C ALA A 214 14.74 -2.23 -5.02
N PRO A 215 15.43 -2.65 -6.09
CA PRO A 215 14.86 -3.40 -7.21
C PRO A 215 14.16 -4.66 -6.72
N LEU A 216 12.94 -4.89 -7.22
CA LEU A 216 12.18 -6.10 -6.92
C LEU A 216 12.82 -7.31 -7.59
N ARG A 217 13.10 -8.36 -6.82
CA ARG A 217 13.66 -9.63 -7.30
C ARG A 217 12.74 -10.81 -7.06
N GLY A 218 11.92 -10.77 -6.01
CA GLY A 218 11.09 -11.91 -5.70
C GLY A 218 9.79 -11.55 -4.99
N ILE A 219 8.75 -12.32 -5.30
CA ILE A 219 7.45 -12.25 -4.65
C ILE A 219 7.07 -13.66 -4.19
N ALA A 220 6.91 -13.87 -2.90
CA ALA A 220 6.40 -15.12 -2.35
C ALA A 220 5.03 -14.93 -1.72
N ARG A 221 4.02 -15.65 -2.21
CA ARG A 221 2.73 -15.78 -1.54
C ARG A 221 2.82 -16.83 -0.46
N LEU A 222 2.71 -16.42 0.81
CA LEU A 222 2.78 -17.31 1.95
C LEU A 222 1.46 -18.08 2.14
N ARG A 223 1.57 -19.37 2.39
CA ARG A 223 0.48 -20.23 2.86
C ARG A 223 0.98 -21.10 4.00
N GLN A 224 0.21 -21.17 5.08
CA GLN A 224 0.56 -22.04 6.21
C GLN A 224 0.48 -23.50 5.79
N HIS A 225 1.57 -24.23 6.02
CA HIS A 225 1.71 -25.65 5.72
C HIS A 225 2.75 -26.30 6.65
N PRO A 226 2.59 -27.54 7.07
CA PRO A 226 3.54 -28.22 7.97
C PRO A 226 4.93 -28.49 7.33
N ALA A 227 5.00 -28.68 6.02
CA ALA A 227 6.25 -28.82 5.28
C ALA A 227 6.61 -27.51 4.57
N ASP A 228 7.92 -27.26 4.39
CA ASP A 228 8.43 -26.15 3.60
C ASP A 228 8.55 -26.56 2.14
N GLU A 229 7.88 -25.82 1.27
CA GLU A 229 7.92 -26.05 -0.18
C GLU A 229 7.77 -24.72 -0.90
N PHE A 230 8.53 -24.49 -1.97
CA PHE A 230 8.35 -23.35 -2.87
C PHE A 230 7.86 -23.83 -4.23
N ILE A 231 6.71 -23.34 -4.64
CA ILE A 231 6.08 -23.65 -5.92
C ILE A 231 6.21 -22.38 -6.79
N ALA A 232 7.09 -22.45 -7.79
CA ALA A 232 7.25 -21.35 -8.75
C ALA A 232 5.94 -21.11 -9.51
N ALA A 233 5.67 -19.85 -9.85
CA ALA A 233 4.48 -19.43 -10.57
C ALA A 233 4.88 -18.55 -11.75
N GLU A 234 4.30 -18.81 -12.91
CA GLU A 234 4.51 -18.07 -14.14
C GLU A 234 3.17 -17.68 -14.78
N GLY A 235 3.20 -16.72 -15.69
CA GLY A 235 2.03 -16.31 -16.46
C GLY A 235 0.82 -15.97 -15.58
N ILE A 236 -0.30 -16.65 -15.80
CA ILE A 236 -1.54 -16.40 -15.09
C ILE A 236 -1.46 -16.78 -13.60
N ASP A 237 -0.68 -17.79 -13.23
CA ASP A 237 -0.54 -18.21 -11.84
C ASP A 237 0.23 -17.17 -11.03
N ALA A 238 1.28 -16.56 -11.62
CA ALA A 238 1.98 -15.43 -11.02
C ALA A 238 1.06 -14.21 -10.84
N PHE A 239 0.24 -13.91 -11.85
CA PHE A 239 -0.74 -12.83 -11.78
C PHE A 239 -1.76 -13.06 -10.65
N ILE A 240 -2.35 -14.27 -10.57
CA ILE A 240 -3.30 -14.66 -9.50
C ILE A 240 -2.63 -14.65 -8.11
N ALA A 241 -1.33 -14.90 -8.02
CA ALA A 241 -0.61 -14.84 -6.77
C ALA A 241 -0.50 -13.39 -6.23
N VAL A 242 -0.35 -12.40 -7.11
CA VAL A 242 -0.13 -10.99 -6.77
C VAL A 242 -1.44 -10.19 -6.65
N LEU A 243 -2.38 -10.42 -7.56
CA LEU A 243 -3.61 -9.64 -7.70
C LEU A 243 -4.38 -9.40 -6.39
N PRO A 244 -4.57 -10.38 -5.48
CA PRO A 244 -5.33 -10.16 -4.25
C PRO A 244 -4.66 -9.21 -3.25
N GLY A 245 -3.41 -8.82 -3.49
CA GLY A 245 -2.67 -7.91 -2.60
C GLY A 245 -2.73 -6.45 -3.00
N ILE A 246 -3.33 -6.09 -4.15
CA ILE A 246 -3.42 -4.68 -4.56
C ILE A 246 -4.47 -3.92 -3.75
N SER A 247 -4.18 -2.65 -3.46
CA SER A 247 -5.10 -1.74 -2.75
C SER A 247 -5.77 -0.80 -3.75
N VAL A 248 -6.65 -1.33 -4.63
CA VAL A 248 -7.30 -0.56 -5.71
C VAL A 248 -8.80 -0.77 -5.68
N MET A 249 -9.57 0.28 -5.96
CA MET A 249 -11.03 0.24 -6.10
C MET A 249 -11.42 -0.55 -7.36
N THR A 250 -11.98 -1.73 -7.18
CA THR A 250 -12.42 -2.61 -8.28
C THR A 250 -13.70 -2.12 -8.96
N ALA A 251 -14.44 -1.21 -8.33
CA ALA A 251 -15.65 -0.61 -8.89
C ALA A 251 -15.38 0.41 -10.01
N ASP A 252 -14.14 0.88 -10.16
CA ASP A 252 -13.68 1.65 -11.32
C ASP A 252 -12.95 0.73 -12.28
N ALA A 253 -13.61 0.39 -13.42
CA ALA A 253 -13.09 -0.57 -14.37
C ALA A 253 -11.78 -0.11 -15.04
N ASP A 254 -11.64 1.20 -15.31
CA ASP A 254 -10.45 1.75 -15.94
C ASP A 254 -9.26 1.73 -14.98
N LEU A 255 -9.47 2.14 -13.73
CA LEU A 255 -8.44 2.09 -12.69
C LEU A 255 -8.00 0.65 -12.42
N TYR A 256 -8.96 -0.28 -12.31
CA TYR A 256 -8.67 -1.69 -12.11
C TYR A 256 -7.89 -2.30 -13.30
N SER A 257 -8.27 -1.97 -14.53
CA SER A 257 -7.54 -2.38 -15.74
C SER A 257 -6.10 -1.86 -15.76
N ARG A 258 -5.88 -0.58 -15.37
CA ARG A 258 -4.53 -0.01 -15.21
C ARG A 258 -3.71 -0.76 -14.16
N ALA A 259 -4.31 -1.10 -13.02
CA ALA A 259 -3.65 -1.88 -11.99
C ALA A 259 -3.25 -3.27 -12.48
N CYS A 260 -4.13 -3.96 -13.21
CA CYS A 260 -3.82 -5.25 -13.84
C CYS A 260 -2.66 -5.14 -14.84
N THR A 261 -2.67 -4.11 -15.69
CA THR A 261 -1.57 -3.82 -16.63
C THR A 261 -0.25 -3.57 -15.89
N THR A 262 -0.30 -2.86 -14.77
CA THR A 262 0.89 -2.59 -13.95
C THR A 262 1.44 -3.88 -13.33
N ILE A 263 0.58 -4.78 -12.83
CA ILE A 263 1.02 -6.10 -12.34
C ILE A 263 1.72 -6.87 -13.46
N LEU A 264 1.12 -6.93 -14.65
CA LEU A 264 1.71 -7.62 -15.79
C LEU A 264 3.08 -7.04 -16.17
N ALA A 265 3.23 -5.72 -16.13
CA ALA A 265 4.53 -5.07 -16.38
C ALA A 265 5.59 -5.51 -15.36
N PHE A 266 5.23 -5.63 -14.07
CA PHE A 266 6.15 -6.12 -13.03
C PHE A 266 6.53 -7.59 -13.26
N LEU A 267 5.56 -8.42 -13.60
CA LEU A 267 5.76 -9.86 -13.81
C LEU A 267 6.52 -10.19 -15.10
N ASN A 268 6.43 -9.35 -16.11
CA ASN A 268 7.19 -9.50 -17.36
C ASN A 268 8.67 -9.10 -17.24
N CYS A 269 9.07 -8.53 -16.10
CA CYS A 269 10.48 -8.29 -15.83
C CYS A 269 11.18 -9.63 -15.52
N ALA A 270 12.07 -10.07 -16.40
CA ALA A 270 12.78 -11.36 -16.28
C ALA A 270 13.58 -11.52 -14.97
N ALA A 271 13.84 -10.40 -14.28
CA ALA A 271 14.55 -10.40 -13.01
C ALA A 271 13.64 -10.71 -11.80
N VAL A 272 12.31 -10.82 -11.99
CA VAL A 272 11.34 -11.03 -10.90
C VAL A 272 10.89 -12.47 -10.85
N THR A 273 11.23 -13.18 -9.79
CA THR A 273 10.75 -14.54 -9.52
C THR A 273 9.48 -14.48 -8.67
N VAL A 274 8.45 -15.22 -9.04
CA VAL A 274 7.19 -15.32 -8.29
C VAL A 274 6.92 -16.76 -7.89
N GLY A 275 6.33 -16.96 -6.72
CA GLY A 275 5.89 -18.29 -6.31
C GLY A 275 5.04 -18.30 -5.05
N THR A 276 4.53 -19.48 -4.71
CA THR A 276 3.85 -19.75 -3.44
C THR A 276 4.82 -20.45 -2.51
N LEU A 277 5.06 -19.90 -1.33
CA LEU A 277 5.82 -20.53 -0.26
C LEU A 277 4.83 -21.18 0.72
N LEU A 278 4.82 -22.50 0.72
CA LEU A 278 4.15 -23.32 1.72
C LEU A 278 5.09 -23.46 2.91
N CYS A 279 4.70 -23.01 4.09
CA CYS A 279 5.55 -23.09 5.27
C CYS A 279 4.82 -22.77 6.57
N THR A 280 5.45 -23.14 7.69
CA THR A 280 5.30 -22.43 8.96
C THR A 280 6.50 -21.49 9.12
N PRO A 281 6.35 -20.29 9.75
CA PRO A 281 7.48 -19.37 9.95
C PRO A 281 8.60 -20.02 10.79
N ARG A 282 9.69 -20.43 10.15
CA ARG A 282 10.87 -21.03 10.75
C ARG A 282 12.12 -20.77 9.89
N HIS A 283 13.31 -21.05 10.45
CA HIS A 283 14.58 -20.77 9.79
C HIS A 283 14.74 -21.46 8.43
N SER A 284 14.34 -22.74 8.32
CA SER A 284 14.36 -23.49 7.05
C SER A 284 13.52 -22.84 5.95
N ALA A 285 12.35 -22.28 6.31
CA ALA A 285 11.50 -21.57 5.36
C ALA A 285 12.16 -20.26 4.87
N ALA A 286 12.92 -19.55 5.72
CA ALA A 286 13.69 -18.38 5.31
C ALA A 286 14.80 -18.76 4.31
N ILE A 287 15.54 -19.83 4.56
CA ILE A 287 16.57 -20.33 3.65
C ILE A 287 15.95 -20.73 2.32
N LEU A 288 14.89 -21.53 2.34
CA LEU A 288 14.19 -21.97 1.12
C LEU A 288 13.70 -20.78 0.28
N SER A 289 13.03 -19.80 0.91
CA SER A 289 12.54 -18.63 0.18
C SER A 289 13.68 -17.81 -0.43
N ARG A 290 14.82 -17.67 0.28
CA ARG A 290 15.99 -16.95 -0.26
C ARG A 290 16.57 -17.64 -1.48
N SER A 291 16.79 -18.97 -1.41
CA SER A 291 17.34 -19.73 -2.53
C SER A 291 16.39 -19.80 -3.73
N SER A 292 15.08 -19.84 -3.49
CA SER A 292 14.08 -19.92 -4.56
C SER A 292 13.79 -18.59 -5.24
N LEU A 293 13.91 -17.46 -4.51
CA LEU A 293 13.64 -16.11 -5.04
C LEU A 293 14.90 -15.41 -5.55
N ALA A 294 16.10 -15.91 -5.23
CA ALA A 294 17.32 -15.39 -5.81
C ALA A 294 17.36 -15.69 -7.32
N PRO A 295 17.89 -14.80 -8.16
CA PRO A 295 18.21 -15.17 -9.51
C PRO A 295 19.17 -16.36 -9.46
N SER A 296 18.92 -17.39 -10.29
CA SER A 296 19.93 -18.40 -10.57
C SER A 296 21.17 -17.63 -11.07
N ASP A 297 22.29 -17.78 -10.40
CA ASP A 297 23.56 -17.28 -10.91
C ASP A 297 23.73 -17.84 -12.31
N SER A 298 23.48 -16.99 -13.32
CA SER A 298 23.78 -17.31 -14.68
C SER A 298 25.30 -17.44 -14.75
N GLN A 299 25.78 -18.69 -14.81
CA GLN A 299 27.16 -18.99 -15.13
C GLN A 299 27.54 -18.43 -16.50
#